data_d098d58a8617c4a4cb3eaeb4af24fc59
#
_entry.id   d098d58a8617c4a4cb3eaeb4af24fc59
#
_cell.length_a   1.000
_cell.length_b   1.000
_cell.length_c   1.000
_cell.angle_alpha   90.00
_cell.angle_beta   90.00
_cell.angle_gamma   90.00
#
_symmetry.space_group_name_H-M   'P 1'
#
loop_
_entity.id
_entity.type
_entity.pdbx_description
1 polymer ?
#
loop_
_entity_poly.entity_id
_entity_poly.type
_entity_poly.pdbx_seq_one_letter_code
_entity_poly.pdbx_strand_id
1 'polypeptide(L)'
;GNRPIVHHVLVFQDTSGQAQVLDDEDIEPGYTNFGGIGVNSTKLIGIWVPGSDALETPSGMGIKLFAGADLVIQVHYPALSTVELDSTRVNIQFGTAPFMRELAIVPVLDHVVTITDGPLVIAPNEVRTFHAQYTAPIAATITAIGPHSHLLGKRMKAYAIPPGGDTIPLIDIPKWDFRWQGMYQFRHPIYLPAGTVLYGEADYDNTADNLSNPNSPPDWVWLGEATTNEMMLFYFAYAFGIPSDENIVVDDALHAEHYQDCDPAFQVGVEELQLVPALGAWPIPASDFLSVATYGRKGVVRLLDISGRAIMQESASSDVVRFNVADIARGVYFIELVSKQGSAPQRVKVLLE
;
A
#
# COMPACT_ATOMS: atom_id res chain seq x y z
N GLY A 1 6.76 6.72 -6.69
CA GLY A 1 6.95 5.27 -6.76
C GLY A 1 6.22 4.62 -7.92
N ASN A 2 6.45 3.35 -8.11
CA ASN A 2 5.79 2.55 -9.15
C ASN A 2 4.39 2.13 -8.66
N ARG A 3 3.37 2.96 -8.88
CA ARG A 3 2.00 2.77 -8.37
C ARG A 3 1.40 1.37 -8.62
N PRO A 4 1.59 0.71 -9.76
CA PRO A 4 1.07 -0.63 -10.00
C PRO A 4 1.61 -1.72 -9.05
N ILE A 5 2.77 -1.52 -8.45
CA ILE A 5 3.45 -2.52 -7.62
C ILE A 5 3.64 -2.09 -6.16
N VAL A 6 3.45 -0.83 -5.84
CA VAL A 6 3.53 -0.35 -4.45
C VAL A 6 2.16 -0.45 -3.82
N HIS A 7 2.02 -1.34 -2.83
CA HIS A 7 0.76 -1.53 -2.10
C HIS A 7 0.52 -0.40 -1.09
N HIS A 8 1.52 -0.07 -0.26
CA HIS A 8 1.54 1.11 0.60
C HIS A 8 2.97 1.45 1.03
N VAL A 9 3.12 2.66 1.51
CA VAL A 9 4.37 3.18 2.03
C VAL A 9 4.13 3.76 3.42
N LEU A 10 4.94 3.35 4.39
CA LEU A 10 4.99 3.96 5.70
C LEU A 10 6.34 4.66 5.86
N VAL A 11 6.32 5.83 6.48
CA VAL A 11 7.52 6.61 6.75
C VAL A 11 7.66 6.77 8.25
N PHE A 12 8.78 6.34 8.77
CA PHE A 12 9.12 6.41 10.19
C PHE A 12 10.33 7.30 10.40
N GLN A 13 10.50 7.80 11.61
CA GLN A 13 11.76 8.35 12.08
C GLN A 13 12.33 7.45 13.19
N ASP A 14 13.60 7.14 13.09
CA ASP A 14 14.37 6.45 14.11
C ASP A 14 15.40 7.40 14.75
N THR A 15 15.34 7.55 16.07
CA THR A 15 16.27 8.36 16.86
C THR A 15 17.35 7.52 17.53
N SER A 16 17.28 6.20 17.39
CA SER A 16 18.23 5.26 18.04
C SER A 16 19.42 4.92 17.16
N GLY A 17 19.34 5.15 15.84
CA GLY A 17 20.32 4.70 14.86
C GLY A 17 20.29 3.18 14.60
N GLN A 18 19.31 2.47 15.14
CA GLN A 18 19.22 1.02 14.98
C GLN A 18 18.84 0.62 13.54
N ALA A 19 18.05 1.44 12.86
CA ALA A 19 17.71 1.21 11.46
C ALA A 19 18.96 1.19 10.57
N GLN A 20 19.92 2.10 10.82
CA GLN A 20 21.19 2.11 10.10
C GLN A 20 22.03 0.85 10.38
N VAL A 21 22.00 0.35 11.60
CA VAL A 21 22.71 -0.90 11.93
C VAL A 21 22.12 -2.08 11.17
N LEU A 22 20.79 -2.15 11.04
CA LEU A 22 20.14 -3.21 10.27
C LEU A 22 20.45 -3.10 8.77
N ASP A 23 20.54 -1.89 8.24
CA ASP A 23 20.95 -1.63 6.85
C ASP A 23 22.40 -2.03 6.59
N ASP A 24 23.32 -1.68 7.51
CA ASP A 24 24.74 -2.02 7.42
C ASP A 24 25.01 -3.54 7.52
N GLU A 25 24.12 -4.29 8.16
CA GLU A 25 24.20 -5.76 8.29
C GLU A 25 23.63 -6.49 7.06
N ASP A 26 22.79 -5.83 6.22
CA ASP A 26 22.30 -6.38 4.97
C ASP A 26 23.31 -6.12 3.84
N ILE A 27 23.41 -7.05 2.89
CA ILE A 27 24.32 -6.92 1.74
C ILE A 27 23.72 -6.04 0.61
N GLU A 28 22.41 -5.88 0.61
CA GLU A 28 21.68 -5.04 -0.36
C GLU A 28 21.30 -3.70 0.31
N PRO A 29 21.15 -2.62 -0.45
CA PRO A 29 20.69 -1.36 0.10
C PRO A 29 19.31 -1.47 0.74
N GLY A 30 19.19 -1.05 1.98
CA GLY A 30 18.01 -1.30 2.81
C GLY A 30 18.08 -2.69 3.46
N TYR A 31 17.06 -3.02 4.26
CA TYR A 31 16.97 -4.32 4.92
C TYR A 31 15.56 -4.88 4.84
N THR A 32 15.45 -6.20 4.87
CA THR A 32 14.16 -6.88 4.89
C THR A 32 13.73 -7.11 6.33
N ASN A 33 12.55 -6.64 6.70
CA ASN A 33 11.93 -6.94 7.99
C ASN A 33 10.44 -7.25 7.80
N PHE A 34 9.95 -8.16 8.62
CA PHE A 34 8.53 -8.52 8.65
C PHE A 34 7.95 -8.09 10.00
N GLY A 35 6.83 -7.38 9.97
CA GLY A 35 6.22 -6.86 11.18
C GLY A 35 6.85 -5.55 11.66
N GLY A 36 6.57 -4.45 10.95
CA GLY A 36 7.15 -3.13 11.23
C GLY A 36 8.55 -2.96 10.65
N ILE A 37 9.32 -2.03 11.18
CA ILE A 37 10.68 -1.71 10.68
C ILE A 37 11.81 -2.33 11.52
N GLY A 38 11.52 -3.27 12.40
CA GLY A 38 12.54 -3.94 13.21
C GLY A 38 13.17 -3.07 14.31
N VAL A 39 12.68 -1.85 14.53
CA VAL A 39 13.22 -0.89 15.50
C VAL A 39 12.13 -0.46 16.47
N ASN A 40 12.44 -0.51 17.78
CA ASN A 40 11.45 -0.28 18.83
C ASN A 40 11.17 1.19 19.17
N SER A 41 12.09 2.10 18.86
CA SER A 41 12.00 3.53 19.23
C SER A 41 11.70 4.42 18.04
N THR A 42 10.61 4.12 17.32
CA THR A 42 10.25 4.84 16.11
C THR A 42 8.96 5.59 16.24
N LYS A 43 8.82 6.69 15.48
CA LYS A 43 7.56 7.38 15.29
C LYS A 43 7.14 7.29 13.84
N LEU A 44 5.91 6.87 13.60
CA LEU A 44 5.29 6.96 12.29
C LEU A 44 5.05 8.44 11.95
N ILE A 45 5.53 8.89 10.80
CA ILE A 45 5.41 10.27 10.35
C ILE A 45 4.59 10.43 9.07
N GLY A 46 4.30 9.34 8.38
CA GLY A 46 3.44 9.36 7.20
C GLY A 46 3.03 7.97 6.74
N ILE A 47 1.86 7.90 6.13
CA ILE A 47 1.32 6.71 5.47
C ILE A 47 0.82 7.17 4.09
N TRP A 48 1.14 6.39 3.07
CA TRP A 48 0.60 6.58 1.74
C TRP A 48 0.10 5.26 1.17
N VAL A 49 -1.04 5.31 0.49
CA VAL A 49 -1.62 4.21 -0.30
C VAL A 49 -1.93 4.72 -1.71
N PRO A 50 -1.99 3.85 -2.72
CA PRO A 50 -2.36 4.24 -4.08
C PRO A 50 -3.70 4.98 -4.09
N GLY A 51 -3.71 6.20 -4.65
CA GLY A 51 -4.90 7.05 -4.73
C GLY A 51 -5.10 8.01 -3.56
N SER A 52 -4.33 7.91 -2.45
CA SER A 52 -4.38 8.90 -1.40
C SER A 52 -3.56 10.16 -1.76
N ASP A 53 -4.05 11.28 -1.27
CA ASP A 53 -3.37 12.57 -1.33
C ASP A 53 -2.22 12.65 -0.33
N ALA A 54 -1.48 13.76 -0.37
CA ALA A 54 -0.47 14.04 0.64
C ALA A 54 -1.13 14.22 2.02
N LEU A 55 -0.45 13.73 3.07
CA LEU A 55 -0.89 14.00 4.44
C LEU A 55 -0.61 15.47 4.75
N GLU A 56 -1.68 16.25 4.87
CA GLU A 56 -1.61 17.65 5.28
C GLU A 56 -1.93 17.81 6.76
N THR A 57 -1.25 18.74 7.40
CA THR A 57 -1.50 19.03 8.80
C THR A 57 -2.24 20.38 8.93
N PRO A 58 -3.23 20.49 9.82
CA PRO A 58 -3.91 21.76 10.05
C PRO A 58 -2.94 22.87 10.42
N SER A 59 -3.32 24.12 10.12
CA SER A 59 -2.52 25.29 10.49
C SER A 59 -2.17 25.30 11.98
N GLY A 60 -0.90 25.51 12.30
CA GLY A 60 -0.38 25.51 13.68
C GLY A 60 -0.15 24.10 14.28
N MET A 61 -0.31 23.05 13.49
CA MET A 61 0.00 21.66 13.86
C MET A 61 1.05 21.08 12.91
N GLY A 62 1.81 20.10 13.38
CA GLY A 62 2.80 19.42 12.55
C GLY A 62 3.42 18.21 13.23
N ILE A 63 3.96 17.31 12.44
CA ILE A 63 4.68 16.16 12.92
C ILE A 63 6.12 16.58 13.20
N LYS A 64 6.57 16.38 14.44
CA LYS A 64 7.93 16.75 14.84
C LYS A 64 8.95 15.78 14.26
N LEU A 65 9.90 16.29 13.49
CA LEU A 65 11.11 15.59 13.13
C LEU A 65 12.24 15.95 14.10
N PHE A 66 12.93 14.94 14.60
CA PHE A 66 14.04 15.14 15.53
C PHE A 66 15.35 15.33 14.74
N ALA A 67 16.17 16.29 15.19
CA ALA A 67 17.47 16.48 14.59
C ALA A 67 18.35 15.23 14.74
N GLY A 68 18.95 14.78 13.64
CA GLY A 68 19.79 13.59 13.61
C GLY A 68 19.03 12.27 13.64
N ALA A 69 17.71 12.28 13.49
CA ALA A 69 16.94 11.06 13.30
C ALA A 69 17.07 10.56 11.86
N ASP A 70 17.15 9.25 11.70
CA ASP A 70 17.06 8.60 10.40
C ASP A 70 15.61 8.54 9.93
N LEU A 71 15.40 8.69 8.61
CA LEU A 71 14.11 8.46 7.98
C LEU A 71 14.09 7.08 7.36
N VAL A 72 13.23 6.23 7.88
CA VAL A 72 13.06 4.86 7.40
C VAL A 72 11.79 4.78 6.57
N ILE A 73 11.94 4.39 5.31
CA ILE A 73 10.84 4.21 4.36
C ILE A 73 10.57 2.72 4.25
N GLN A 74 9.43 2.27 4.75
CA GLN A 74 8.96 0.90 4.58
C GLN A 74 8.02 0.85 3.36
N VAL A 75 8.39 0.08 2.36
CA VAL A 75 7.58 -0.10 1.15
C VAL A 75 7.06 -1.53 1.10
N HIS A 76 5.76 -1.68 0.95
CA HIS A 76 5.13 -2.98 0.81
C HIS A 76 4.85 -3.28 -0.65
N TYR A 77 5.38 -4.39 -1.13
CA TYR A 77 5.17 -4.90 -2.48
C TYR A 77 4.37 -6.19 -2.46
N PRO A 78 3.41 -6.38 -3.39
CA PRO A 78 2.80 -7.69 -3.60
C PRO A 78 3.82 -8.67 -4.17
N ALA A 79 3.58 -9.96 -4.03
CA ALA A 79 4.38 -10.98 -4.70
C ALA A 79 4.24 -10.81 -6.22
N LEU A 80 5.36 -10.62 -6.91
CA LEU A 80 5.42 -10.42 -8.35
C LEU A 80 6.15 -11.59 -9.02
N SER A 81 5.72 -11.92 -10.24
CA SER A 81 6.39 -12.94 -11.08
C SER A 81 7.51 -12.36 -11.95
N THR A 82 7.66 -11.04 -11.96
CA THR A 82 8.62 -10.29 -12.78
C THR A 82 9.48 -9.40 -11.88
N VAL A 83 10.67 -9.08 -12.34
CA VAL A 83 11.52 -8.06 -11.72
C VAL A 83 11.00 -6.70 -12.14
N GLU A 84 10.61 -5.90 -11.16
CA GLU A 84 10.10 -4.54 -11.36
C GLU A 84 11.03 -3.54 -10.69
N LEU A 85 11.03 -2.32 -11.17
CA LEU A 85 11.82 -1.23 -10.60
C LEU A 85 10.89 -0.22 -9.94
N ASP A 86 11.24 0.16 -8.73
CA ASP A 86 10.59 1.25 -8.01
C ASP A 86 11.61 2.36 -7.66
N SER A 87 11.13 3.60 -7.63
CA SER A 87 11.88 4.78 -7.21
C SER A 87 11.00 5.67 -6.33
N THR A 88 10.45 5.08 -5.28
CA THR A 88 9.62 5.81 -4.31
C THR A 88 10.39 7.00 -3.73
N ARG A 89 9.71 8.14 -3.63
CA ARG A 89 10.25 9.38 -3.08
C ARG A 89 9.30 9.92 -2.01
N VAL A 90 9.88 10.46 -0.96
CA VAL A 90 9.16 11.16 0.09
C VAL A 90 9.51 12.64 0.01
N ASN A 91 8.49 13.49 -0.11
CA ASN A 91 8.65 14.93 -0.05
C ASN A 91 8.12 15.40 1.31
N ILE A 92 8.91 16.19 2.02
CA ILE A 92 8.54 16.74 3.34
C ILE A 92 8.51 18.25 3.24
N GLN A 93 7.36 18.82 3.57
CA GLN A 93 7.22 20.26 3.71
C GLN A 93 7.37 20.65 5.18
N PHE A 94 8.36 21.48 5.47
CA PHE A 94 8.58 22.01 6.81
C PHE A 94 7.67 23.18 7.12
N GLY A 95 7.08 23.18 8.31
CA GLY A 95 6.34 24.33 8.81
C GLY A 95 7.28 25.49 9.16
N THR A 96 6.82 26.72 8.95
CA THR A 96 7.57 27.96 9.23
C THR A 96 7.10 28.67 10.49
N ALA A 97 6.03 28.19 11.13
CA ALA A 97 5.50 28.79 12.36
C ALA A 97 6.47 28.58 13.54
N PRO A 98 6.70 29.61 14.38
CA PRO A 98 7.63 29.52 15.50
C PRO A 98 7.17 28.55 16.60
N PHE A 99 5.87 28.27 16.67
CA PHE A 99 5.27 27.30 17.60
C PHE A 99 4.25 26.46 16.84
N MET A 100 4.47 25.15 16.85
CA MET A 100 3.53 24.17 16.29
C MET A 100 3.19 23.15 17.36
N ARG A 101 1.92 22.80 17.46
CA ARG A 101 1.51 21.64 18.27
C ARG A 101 1.91 20.34 17.56
N GLU A 102 2.52 19.44 18.31
CA GLU A 102 2.92 18.14 17.78
C GLU A 102 1.70 17.30 17.45
N LEU A 103 1.66 16.80 16.21
CA LEU A 103 0.73 15.79 15.74
C LEU A 103 1.39 14.41 15.90
N ALA A 104 0.67 13.48 16.51
CA ALA A 104 1.07 12.08 16.58
C ALA A 104 0.15 11.24 15.70
N ILE A 105 0.72 10.21 15.05
CA ILE A 105 -0.03 9.19 14.31
C ILE A 105 0.23 7.86 14.99
N VAL A 106 -0.78 7.30 15.65
CA VAL A 106 -0.66 6.05 16.40
C VAL A 106 -1.94 5.20 16.29
N PRO A 107 -1.85 3.86 16.38
CA PRO A 107 -3.01 3.00 16.50
C PRO A 107 -3.58 3.12 17.93
N VAL A 108 -4.62 3.93 18.11
CA VAL A 108 -5.28 4.13 19.41
C VAL A 108 -6.23 2.98 19.73
N LEU A 109 -6.93 2.47 18.71
CA LEU A 109 -7.74 1.26 18.85
C LEU A 109 -7.00 0.14 18.12
N ASP A 110 -6.68 -0.92 18.84
CA ASP A 110 -5.85 -2.01 18.34
C ASP A 110 -6.32 -3.38 18.83
N HIS A 111 -5.86 -4.40 18.15
CA HIS A 111 -6.22 -5.80 18.38
C HIS A 111 -5.44 -6.50 19.51
N VAL A 112 -4.63 -5.78 20.27
CA VAL A 112 -3.82 -6.34 21.37
C VAL A 112 -4.21 -5.75 22.72
N VAL A 113 -4.22 -4.40 22.81
CA VAL A 113 -4.39 -3.69 24.07
C VAL A 113 -5.83 -3.24 24.27
N THR A 114 -6.49 -2.77 23.23
CA THR A 114 -7.80 -2.13 23.33
C THR A 114 -8.97 -3.01 22.87
N ILE A 115 -8.72 -4.17 22.26
CA ILE A 115 -9.75 -5.16 21.93
C ILE A 115 -10.45 -5.66 23.19
N THR A 116 -11.78 -5.72 23.18
CA THR A 116 -12.59 -6.04 24.37
C THR A 116 -13.12 -7.47 24.38
N ASP A 117 -13.21 -8.10 23.24
CA ASP A 117 -13.74 -9.45 23.01
C ASP A 117 -12.76 -10.36 22.25
N GLY A 118 -11.49 -10.03 22.35
CA GLY A 118 -10.37 -10.80 21.79
C GLY A 118 -10.10 -12.14 22.50
N PRO A 119 -9.07 -12.87 22.11
CA PRO A 119 -8.07 -12.47 21.09
C PRO A 119 -8.67 -12.42 19.67
N LEU A 120 -8.01 -11.69 18.76
CA LEU A 120 -8.36 -11.65 17.35
C LEU A 120 -8.01 -12.99 16.70
N VAL A 121 -8.97 -13.91 16.73
CA VAL A 121 -8.90 -15.26 16.16
C VAL A 121 -10.25 -15.58 15.55
N ILE A 122 -10.25 -16.03 14.31
CA ILE A 122 -11.47 -16.28 13.52
C ILE A 122 -11.47 -17.73 13.07
N ALA A 123 -12.45 -18.49 13.53
CA ALA A 123 -12.57 -19.92 13.18
C ALA A 123 -12.98 -20.11 11.70
N PRO A 124 -12.70 -21.29 11.12
CA PRO A 124 -13.24 -21.65 9.81
C PRO A 124 -14.77 -21.53 9.76
N ASN A 125 -15.29 -20.91 8.71
CA ASN A 125 -16.73 -20.66 8.49
C ASN A 125 -17.41 -19.77 9.54
N GLU A 126 -16.63 -18.97 10.26
CA GLU A 126 -17.13 -17.96 11.20
C GLU A 126 -17.31 -16.61 10.54
N VAL A 127 -18.43 -15.94 10.84
CA VAL A 127 -18.63 -14.50 10.65
C VAL A 127 -18.67 -13.88 12.03
N ARG A 128 -17.82 -12.89 12.29
CA ARG A 128 -17.67 -12.33 13.63
C ARG A 128 -17.37 -10.84 13.58
N THR A 129 -17.95 -10.11 14.54
CA THR A 129 -17.59 -8.72 14.84
C THR A 129 -16.68 -8.70 16.06
N PHE A 130 -15.59 -7.93 15.97
CA PHE A 130 -14.74 -7.60 17.11
C PHE A 130 -14.90 -6.14 17.49
N HIS A 131 -14.68 -5.86 18.78
CA HIS A 131 -14.82 -4.54 19.35
C HIS A 131 -13.53 -4.11 20.05
N ALA A 132 -13.21 -2.82 19.95
CA ALA A 132 -12.13 -2.19 20.68
C ALA A 132 -12.64 -0.95 21.41
N GLN A 133 -12.03 -0.64 22.56
CA GLN A 133 -12.41 0.52 23.37
C GLN A 133 -11.19 1.15 24.00
N TYR A 134 -11.14 2.50 23.96
CA TYR A 134 -10.09 3.28 24.61
C TYR A 134 -10.67 4.53 25.25
N THR A 135 -10.30 4.81 26.51
CA THR A 135 -10.68 6.05 27.18
C THR A 135 -9.55 7.06 27.10
N ALA A 136 -9.79 8.20 26.47
CA ALA A 136 -8.79 9.26 26.32
C ALA A 136 -8.48 9.91 27.68
N PRO A 137 -7.25 9.79 28.21
CA PRO A 137 -6.90 10.33 29.52
C PRO A 137 -6.74 11.86 29.52
N ILE A 138 -6.53 12.45 28.37
CA ILE A 138 -6.38 13.89 28.14
C ILE A 138 -7.26 14.34 26.98
N ALA A 139 -7.52 15.62 26.88
CA ALA A 139 -8.22 16.16 25.73
C ALA A 139 -7.35 16.02 24.46
N ALA A 140 -7.98 15.65 23.36
CA ALA A 140 -7.34 15.47 22.06
C ALA A 140 -8.12 16.16 20.95
N THR A 141 -7.41 16.65 19.95
CA THR A 141 -7.97 17.13 18.69
C THR A 141 -7.59 16.13 17.61
N ILE A 142 -8.57 15.43 17.07
CA ILE A 142 -8.37 14.41 16.02
C ILE A 142 -8.43 15.10 14.66
N THR A 143 -7.43 14.87 13.82
CA THR A 143 -7.35 15.48 12.48
C THR A 143 -7.60 14.47 11.37
N ALA A 144 -7.28 13.19 11.60
CA ALA A 144 -7.54 12.11 10.65
C ALA A 144 -7.68 10.77 11.36
N ILE A 145 -8.30 9.81 10.68
CA ILE A 145 -8.44 8.42 11.11
C ILE A 145 -8.08 7.47 9.97
N GLY A 146 -7.34 6.40 10.26
CA GLY A 146 -6.94 5.37 9.30
C GLY A 146 -7.27 3.98 9.83
N PRO A 147 -8.39 3.36 9.41
CA PRO A 147 -8.66 1.97 9.73
C PRO A 147 -7.78 1.04 8.91
N HIS A 148 -7.44 -0.12 9.49
CA HIS A 148 -6.63 -1.16 8.85
C HIS A 148 -7.12 -2.55 9.23
N SER A 149 -7.30 -3.39 8.24
CA SER A 149 -7.66 -4.80 8.33
C SER A 149 -7.18 -5.52 7.08
N HIS A 150 -7.18 -6.85 7.07
CA HIS A 150 -6.76 -7.64 5.91
C HIS A 150 -7.95 -8.18 5.09
N LEU A 151 -7.81 -9.41 4.56
CA LEU A 151 -8.69 -9.96 3.53
C LEU A 151 -10.05 -10.44 4.04
N LEU A 152 -10.14 -10.81 5.32
CA LEU A 152 -11.41 -11.23 5.91
C LEU A 152 -12.29 -10.06 6.34
N GLY A 153 -11.72 -8.84 6.46
CA GLY A 153 -12.44 -7.64 6.84
C GLY A 153 -13.61 -7.34 5.91
N LYS A 154 -14.76 -6.94 6.46
CA LYS A 154 -15.98 -6.58 5.71
C LYS A 154 -16.50 -5.20 6.04
N ARG A 155 -16.31 -4.74 7.26
CA ARG A 155 -16.71 -3.42 7.73
C ARG A 155 -15.75 -2.92 8.77
N MET A 156 -15.49 -1.62 8.76
CA MET A 156 -14.72 -0.93 9.79
C MET A 156 -15.48 0.32 10.23
N LYS A 157 -15.72 0.46 11.55
CA LYS A 157 -16.45 1.60 12.11
C LYS A 157 -15.80 2.08 13.38
N ALA A 158 -15.72 3.40 13.55
CA ALA A 158 -15.30 4.00 14.83
C ALA A 158 -16.16 5.21 15.17
N TYR A 159 -16.35 5.43 16.47
CA TYR A 159 -17.08 6.57 17.03
C TYR A 159 -16.54 6.92 18.42
N ALA A 160 -16.88 8.10 18.89
CA ALA A 160 -16.48 8.60 20.20
C ALA A 160 -17.72 8.98 21.03
N ILE A 161 -17.65 8.77 22.35
CA ILE A 161 -18.68 9.20 23.31
C ILE A 161 -17.98 10.07 24.37
N PRO A 162 -18.14 11.41 24.33
CA PRO A 162 -17.65 12.30 25.37
C PRO A 162 -18.37 12.09 26.69
N PRO A 163 -17.78 12.47 27.83
CA PRO A 163 -18.47 12.44 29.12
C PRO A 163 -19.79 13.24 29.07
N GLY A 164 -20.91 12.57 29.28
CA GLY A 164 -22.24 13.17 29.27
C GLY A 164 -22.71 13.73 27.91
N GLY A 165 -22.03 13.39 26.84
CA GLY A 165 -22.33 13.85 25.49
C GLY A 165 -22.95 12.79 24.59
N ASP A 166 -23.35 13.24 23.40
CA ASP A 166 -23.87 12.37 22.35
C ASP A 166 -22.74 11.66 21.59
N THR A 167 -23.09 10.60 20.89
CA THR A 167 -22.14 9.87 20.02
C THR A 167 -21.66 10.74 18.86
N ILE A 168 -20.37 10.85 18.72
CA ILE A 168 -19.67 11.53 17.61
C ILE A 168 -19.20 10.42 16.63
N PRO A 169 -19.76 10.33 15.42
CA PRO A 169 -19.28 9.41 14.41
C PRO A 169 -17.90 9.86 13.91
N LEU A 170 -16.95 8.93 13.80
CA LEU A 170 -15.61 9.20 13.29
C LEU A 170 -15.42 8.63 11.89
N ILE A 171 -15.77 7.35 11.71
CA ILE A 171 -15.74 6.70 10.40
C ILE A 171 -16.71 5.52 10.36
N ASP A 172 -17.31 5.27 9.22
CA ASP A 172 -18.07 4.05 8.91
C ASP A 172 -17.80 3.64 7.46
N ILE A 173 -17.09 2.53 7.29
CA ILE A 173 -16.81 1.89 6.01
C ILE A 173 -17.64 0.62 5.95
N PRO A 174 -18.85 0.66 5.41
CA PRO A 174 -19.78 -0.47 5.41
C PRO A 174 -19.36 -1.60 4.48
N LYS A 175 -18.41 -1.34 3.59
CA LYS A 175 -17.83 -2.31 2.67
C LYS A 175 -16.33 -2.08 2.60
N TRP A 176 -15.61 -2.85 3.40
CA TRP A 176 -14.14 -2.80 3.42
C TRP A 176 -13.55 -3.33 2.10
N ASP A 177 -12.57 -2.63 1.58
CA ASP A 177 -11.72 -3.10 0.48
C ASP A 177 -10.25 -3.03 0.95
N PHE A 178 -9.62 -4.19 1.06
CA PHE A 178 -8.21 -4.32 1.46
C PHE A 178 -7.25 -3.49 0.59
N ARG A 179 -7.61 -3.20 -0.66
CA ARG A 179 -6.79 -2.40 -1.58
C ARG A 179 -6.93 -0.90 -1.36
N TRP A 180 -7.86 -0.47 -0.50
CA TRP A 180 -8.13 0.93 -0.20
C TRP A 180 -8.04 1.19 1.30
N GLN A 181 -6.82 1.52 1.78
CA GLN A 181 -6.51 1.65 3.22
C GLN A 181 -5.92 3.03 3.54
N GLY A 182 -6.68 4.09 3.28
CA GLY A 182 -6.22 5.46 3.44
C GLY A 182 -6.35 6.03 4.85
N MET A 183 -5.64 7.15 5.08
CA MET A 183 -5.93 8.08 6.16
C MET A 183 -7.03 9.02 5.71
N TYR A 184 -8.14 9.03 6.41
CA TYR A 184 -9.29 9.89 6.15
C TYR A 184 -9.17 11.15 7.00
N GLN A 185 -8.88 12.27 6.36
CA GLN A 185 -8.71 13.54 7.00
C GLN A 185 -10.07 14.22 7.23
N PHE A 186 -10.27 14.77 8.42
CA PHE A 186 -11.47 15.54 8.74
C PHE A 186 -11.34 16.97 8.21
N ARG A 187 -12.34 17.44 7.50
CA ARG A 187 -12.40 18.84 7.05
C ARG A 187 -12.35 19.83 8.21
N HIS A 188 -13.00 19.47 9.32
CA HIS A 188 -12.91 20.17 10.60
C HIS A 188 -12.34 19.19 11.62
N PRO A 189 -11.22 19.49 12.27
CA PRO A 189 -10.72 18.68 13.36
C PRO A 189 -11.77 18.45 14.44
N ILE A 190 -11.78 17.30 15.04
CA ILE A 190 -12.77 16.92 16.06
C ILE A 190 -12.13 17.04 17.43
N TYR A 191 -12.66 17.94 18.28
CA TYR A 191 -12.23 18.06 19.67
C TYR A 191 -12.91 17.00 20.54
N LEU A 192 -12.10 16.26 21.29
CA LEU A 192 -12.55 15.26 22.25
C LEU A 192 -12.03 15.66 23.64
N PRO A 193 -12.91 15.96 24.62
CA PRO A 193 -12.49 16.23 25.99
C PRO A 193 -11.88 14.99 26.67
N ALA A 194 -11.11 15.21 27.72
CA ALA A 194 -10.61 14.12 28.56
C ALA A 194 -11.77 13.27 29.09
N GLY A 195 -11.59 11.97 29.18
CA GLY A 195 -12.62 11.00 29.55
C GLY A 195 -13.53 10.55 28.41
N THR A 196 -13.34 11.07 27.19
CA THR A 196 -14.03 10.55 25.99
C THR A 196 -13.65 9.10 25.76
N VAL A 197 -14.65 8.28 25.49
CA VAL A 197 -14.46 6.85 25.15
C VAL A 197 -14.53 6.69 23.63
N LEU A 198 -13.47 6.15 23.05
CA LEU A 198 -13.39 5.76 21.64
C LEU A 198 -13.83 4.31 21.51
N TYR A 199 -14.60 4.02 20.49
CA TYR A 199 -15.07 2.67 20.15
C TYR A 199 -14.69 2.34 18.72
N GLY A 200 -14.26 1.09 18.50
CA GLY A 200 -13.99 0.51 17.19
C GLY A 200 -14.78 -0.79 17.02
N GLU A 201 -15.34 -0.99 15.85
CA GLU A 201 -16.03 -2.21 15.44
C GLU A 201 -15.44 -2.68 14.10
N ALA A 202 -15.16 -3.98 13.96
CA ALA A 202 -14.70 -4.57 12.71
C ALA A 202 -15.39 -5.92 12.47
N ASP A 203 -16.03 -6.05 11.31
CA ASP A 203 -16.71 -7.28 10.89
C ASP A 203 -15.78 -8.10 9.99
N TYR A 204 -15.73 -9.42 10.25
CA TYR A 204 -14.91 -10.38 9.51
C TYR A 204 -15.76 -11.53 9.00
N ASP A 205 -15.39 -12.04 7.83
CA ASP A 205 -16.03 -13.18 7.19
C ASP A 205 -14.97 -14.21 6.76
N ASN A 206 -14.86 -15.29 7.54
CA ASN A 206 -13.98 -16.43 7.25
C ASN A 206 -14.76 -17.61 6.66
N THR A 207 -15.75 -17.33 5.81
CA THR A 207 -16.52 -18.36 5.12
C THR A 207 -15.98 -18.63 3.71
N ALA A 208 -16.43 -19.72 3.10
CA ALA A 208 -16.13 -20.04 1.70
C ALA A 208 -16.80 -19.08 0.71
N ASP A 209 -17.84 -18.33 1.13
CA ASP A 209 -18.54 -17.34 0.30
C ASP A 209 -17.76 -16.02 0.20
N ASN A 210 -16.78 -15.81 1.09
CA ASN A 210 -15.85 -14.70 0.98
C ASN A 210 -14.81 -14.96 -0.09
N LEU A 211 -14.97 -14.38 -1.26
CA LEU A 211 -14.04 -14.53 -2.40
C LEU A 211 -12.64 -13.99 -2.12
N SER A 212 -12.45 -13.17 -1.08
CA SER A 212 -11.15 -12.67 -0.64
C SER A 212 -10.52 -13.55 0.44
N ASN A 213 -11.16 -14.65 0.86
CA ASN A 213 -10.60 -15.54 1.87
C ASN A 213 -9.28 -16.15 1.35
N PRO A 214 -8.16 -15.99 2.08
CA PRO A 214 -6.86 -16.52 1.65
C PRO A 214 -6.79 -18.05 1.71
N ASN A 215 -7.73 -18.69 2.42
CA ASN A 215 -7.77 -20.14 2.61
C ASN A 215 -8.96 -20.77 1.88
N SER A 216 -8.69 -21.85 1.13
CA SER A 216 -9.74 -22.66 0.47
C SER A 216 -9.43 -24.13 0.60
N PRO A 217 -10.14 -24.89 1.46
CA PRO A 217 -11.28 -24.46 2.32
C PRO A 217 -10.86 -23.47 3.42
N PRO A 218 -11.81 -22.74 4.02
CA PRO A 218 -11.53 -21.86 5.16
C PRO A 218 -10.79 -22.57 6.29
N ASP A 219 -9.80 -21.90 6.87
CA ASP A 219 -8.98 -22.37 7.99
C ASP A 219 -8.91 -21.31 9.08
N TRP A 220 -8.36 -21.66 10.25
CA TRP A 220 -8.15 -20.71 11.33
C TRP A 220 -7.28 -19.52 10.90
N VAL A 221 -7.77 -18.32 11.17
CA VAL A 221 -7.03 -17.08 10.92
C VAL A 221 -6.73 -16.40 12.25
N TRP A 222 -5.45 -16.10 12.46
CA TRP A 222 -4.91 -15.54 13.67
C TRP A 222 -4.47 -14.11 13.44
N LEU A 223 -4.34 -13.35 14.54
CA LEU A 223 -3.63 -12.08 14.54
C LEU A 223 -2.24 -12.21 13.93
N GLY A 224 -1.89 -11.32 13.00
CA GLY A 224 -0.54 -11.28 12.42
C GLY A 224 -0.41 -10.32 11.24
N GLU A 225 0.83 -10.10 10.82
CA GLU A 225 1.22 -9.12 9.82
C GLU A 225 1.02 -9.59 8.37
N ALA A 226 1.01 -10.92 8.14
CA ALA A 226 0.80 -11.45 6.80
C ALA A 226 -0.64 -11.19 6.34
N THR A 227 -0.85 -10.93 5.05
CA THR A 227 -2.19 -10.73 4.48
C THR A 227 -3.12 -11.94 4.65
N THR A 228 -2.55 -13.12 4.92
CA THR A 228 -3.28 -14.35 5.29
C THR A 228 -3.65 -14.43 6.78
N ASN A 229 -3.09 -13.57 7.61
CA ASN A 229 -3.53 -13.31 8.99
C ASN A 229 -4.54 -12.18 9.00
N GLU A 230 -4.95 -11.70 10.19
CA GLU A 230 -5.82 -10.55 10.31
C GLU A 230 -5.32 -9.53 11.31
N MET A 231 -5.72 -8.27 11.08
CA MET A 231 -5.47 -7.13 11.95
C MET A 231 -6.76 -6.33 12.17
N MET A 232 -6.83 -5.64 13.31
CA MET A 232 -7.86 -4.65 13.62
C MET A 232 -7.16 -3.44 14.21
N LEU A 233 -6.95 -2.41 13.40
CA LEU A 233 -6.30 -1.18 13.84
C LEU A 233 -7.11 0.04 13.38
N PHE A 234 -7.15 1.06 14.24
CA PHE A 234 -7.58 2.39 13.87
C PHE A 234 -6.49 3.37 14.28
N TYR A 235 -5.74 3.86 13.30
CA TYR A 235 -4.78 4.92 13.48
C TYR A 235 -5.49 6.25 13.63
N PHE A 236 -5.02 7.06 14.55
CA PHE A 236 -5.48 8.42 14.75
C PHE A 236 -4.31 9.39 14.57
N ALA A 237 -4.53 10.42 13.74
CA ALA A 237 -3.68 11.59 13.72
C ALA A 237 -4.30 12.61 14.70
N TYR A 238 -3.60 12.94 15.77
CA TYR A 238 -4.13 13.81 16.80
C TYR A 238 -3.06 14.71 17.41
N ALA A 239 -3.52 15.83 17.96
CA ALA A 239 -2.73 16.74 18.79
C ALA A 239 -3.39 16.90 20.17
N PHE A 240 -2.67 17.53 21.12
CA PHE A 240 -3.29 18.00 22.37
C PHE A 240 -4.50 18.88 22.07
N GLY A 241 -5.65 18.58 22.69
CA GLY A 241 -6.94 19.14 22.33
C GLY A 241 -7.14 20.58 22.82
N ILE A 242 -7.61 21.43 21.92
CA ILE A 242 -8.07 22.77 22.19
C ILE A 242 -9.49 22.90 21.60
N PRO A 243 -10.52 23.28 22.38
CA PRO A 243 -11.91 23.36 21.91
C PRO A 243 -12.12 24.17 20.64
N SER A 244 -11.33 25.26 20.45
CA SER A 244 -11.44 26.12 19.27
C SER A 244 -10.93 25.50 17.98
N ASP A 245 -10.30 24.32 18.03
CA ASP A 245 -9.76 23.62 16.83
C ASP A 245 -10.86 23.20 15.87
N GLU A 246 -12.07 23.00 16.35
CA GLU A 246 -13.22 22.69 15.49
C GLU A 246 -13.55 23.81 14.49
N ASN A 247 -13.04 25.03 14.74
CA ASN A 247 -13.17 26.15 13.81
C ASN A 247 -12.08 26.14 12.71
N ILE A 248 -11.07 25.28 12.82
CA ILE A 248 -10.06 25.11 11.77
C ILE A 248 -10.72 24.41 10.59
N VAL A 249 -10.51 24.95 9.41
CA VAL A 249 -10.86 24.31 8.15
C VAL A 249 -9.57 23.81 7.54
N VAL A 250 -9.48 22.50 7.35
CA VAL A 250 -8.40 21.92 6.55
C VAL A 250 -8.76 22.20 5.10
N ASP A 251 -7.95 23.01 4.43
CA ASP A 251 -8.33 23.62 3.16
C ASP A 251 -8.15 22.64 2.02
N ASP A 252 -9.29 22.13 1.51
CA ASP A 252 -9.33 21.36 0.26
C ASP A 252 -8.98 22.23 -0.98
N ALA A 253 -8.91 23.56 -0.83
CA ALA A 253 -8.61 24.47 -1.96
C ALA A 253 -7.15 24.33 -2.42
N LEU A 254 -6.21 23.96 -1.54
CA LEU A 254 -4.85 23.66 -1.94
C LEU A 254 -4.78 22.43 -2.86
N HIS A 255 -5.66 21.47 -2.65
CA HIS A 255 -5.79 20.33 -3.57
C HIS A 255 -6.33 20.76 -4.94
N ALA A 256 -7.32 21.65 -4.96
CA ALA A 256 -7.90 22.13 -6.22
C ALA A 256 -6.91 22.98 -7.03
N GLU A 257 -6.07 23.78 -6.39
CA GLU A 257 -5.04 24.56 -7.07
C GLU A 257 -3.90 23.67 -7.60
N HIS A 258 -3.48 22.67 -6.85
CA HIS A 258 -2.50 21.69 -7.33
C HIS A 258 -3.02 20.82 -8.49
N TYR A 259 -4.33 20.54 -8.55
CA TYR A 259 -4.94 19.87 -9.69
C TYR A 259 -5.04 20.76 -10.93
N GLN A 260 -5.02 22.08 -10.78
CA GLN A 260 -5.03 23.01 -11.92
C GLN A 260 -3.65 23.20 -12.54
N ASP A 261 -2.58 23.02 -11.76
CA ASP A 261 -1.19 23.06 -12.24
C ASP A 261 -0.66 21.69 -12.68
N CYS A 262 -1.44 20.63 -12.56
CA CYS A 262 -1.14 19.36 -13.21
C CYS A 262 -1.13 19.60 -14.72
N ASP A 263 0.05 19.50 -15.34
CA ASP A 263 0.25 19.45 -16.79
C ASP A 263 -0.95 18.71 -17.42
N PRO A 264 -1.69 19.33 -18.36
CA PRO A 264 -2.79 18.65 -19.06
C PRO A 264 -2.37 17.35 -19.75
N ALA A 265 -1.06 17.07 -19.88
CA ALA A 265 -0.53 15.74 -20.19
C ALA A 265 -0.64 14.75 -19.01
N PHE A 266 -0.86 15.21 -17.76
CA PHE A 266 -1.22 14.40 -16.61
C PHE A 266 -2.75 14.39 -16.43
N GLN A 267 -3.45 13.99 -17.47
CA GLN A 267 -4.81 13.54 -17.28
C GLN A 267 -4.72 12.28 -16.40
N VAL A 268 -5.20 12.38 -15.15
CA VAL A 268 -5.69 11.24 -14.40
C VAL A 268 -7.06 10.87 -15.04
N GLY A 269 -7.02 10.63 -16.35
CA GLY A 269 -7.95 9.71 -16.93
C GLY A 269 -7.55 8.38 -16.32
N VAL A 270 -8.51 7.63 -15.81
CA VAL A 270 -8.45 6.20 -15.92
C VAL A 270 -8.37 5.98 -17.44
N GLU A 271 -7.17 6.12 -18.03
CA GLU A 271 -6.86 5.29 -19.15
C GLU A 271 -7.11 3.91 -18.61
N GLU A 272 -8.22 3.34 -19.00
CA GLU A 272 -8.33 1.91 -19.09
C GLU A 272 -6.98 1.52 -19.68
N LEU A 273 -6.03 1.09 -18.82
CA LEU A 273 -4.82 0.44 -19.26
C LEU A 273 -5.39 -0.67 -20.11
N GLN A 274 -5.44 -0.43 -21.43
CA GLN A 274 -5.56 -1.53 -22.35
C GLN A 274 -4.39 -2.41 -21.90
N LEU A 275 -4.73 -3.44 -21.16
CA LEU A 275 -3.81 -4.50 -20.78
C LEU A 275 -3.20 -4.93 -22.08
N VAL A 276 -2.06 -4.31 -22.43
CA VAL A 276 -1.31 -4.73 -23.62
C VAL A 276 -0.93 -6.16 -23.27
N PRO A 277 -1.52 -7.16 -23.93
CA PRO A 277 -1.31 -8.54 -23.54
C PRO A 277 0.16 -8.81 -23.44
N ALA A 278 0.62 -9.43 -22.36
CA ALA A 278 2.01 -9.85 -22.25
C ALA A 278 2.42 -10.63 -23.51
N LEU A 279 3.65 -10.46 -23.96
CA LEU A 279 4.14 -11.18 -25.13
C LEU A 279 3.89 -12.68 -24.95
N GLY A 280 3.03 -13.27 -25.78
CA GLY A 280 2.68 -14.68 -25.73
C GLY A 280 3.61 -15.51 -26.60
N ALA A 281 4.04 -16.69 -26.13
CA ALA A 281 4.81 -17.65 -26.93
C ALA A 281 4.26 -19.06 -26.73
N TRP A 282 4.16 -19.85 -27.81
CA TRP A 282 3.69 -21.25 -27.77
C TRP A 282 4.19 -22.09 -28.95
N PRO A 283 4.25 -23.44 -28.84
CA PRO A 283 4.10 -24.16 -27.59
C PRO A 283 5.29 -23.93 -26.65
N ILE A 284 5.13 -24.19 -25.36
CA ILE A 284 6.22 -24.23 -24.39
C ILE A 284 6.05 -25.52 -23.59
N PRO A 285 6.97 -26.51 -23.69
CA PRO A 285 8.20 -26.51 -24.52
C PRO A 285 7.95 -26.53 -26.04
N ALA A 286 8.92 -26.03 -26.83
CA ALA A 286 8.88 -26.08 -28.28
C ALA A 286 9.98 -26.98 -28.81
N SER A 287 9.63 -27.84 -29.81
CA SER A 287 10.58 -28.78 -30.48
C SER A 287 11.01 -28.24 -31.85
N ASP A 288 10.06 -27.98 -32.73
CA ASP A 288 10.32 -27.61 -34.13
C ASP A 288 10.05 -26.13 -34.41
N PHE A 289 8.96 -25.61 -33.85
CA PHE A 289 8.53 -24.26 -34.08
C PHE A 289 8.10 -23.58 -32.79
N LEU A 290 8.40 -22.32 -32.68
CA LEU A 290 7.95 -21.43 -31.63
C LEU A 290 7.17 -20.26 -32.24
N SER A 291 5.92 -20.10 -31.87
CA SER A 291 5.07 -19.00 -32.29
C SER A 291 5.03 -17.91 -31.22
N VAL A 292 5.05 -16.66 -31.63
CA VAL A 292 5.07 -15.51 -30.72
C VAL A 292 3.95 -14.54 -31.13
N ALA A 293 3.01 -14.29 -30.20
CA ALA A 293 1.95 -13.30 -30.42
C ALA A 293 2.50 -11.88 -30.20
N THR A 294 2.43 -11.06 -31.22
CA THR A 294 2.84 -9.65 -31.18
C THR A 294 1.68 -8.72 -30.86
N TYR A 295 0.42 -9.19 -31.00
CA TYR A 295 -0.81 -8.40 -30.77
C TYR A 295 -0.81 -7.06 -31.52
N GLY A 296 -0.44 -7.10 -32.82
CA GLY A 296 -0.41 -5.90 -33.68
C GLY A 296 0.81 -5.00 -33.49
N ARG A 297 1.70 -5.29 -32.55
CA ARG A 297 2.90 -4.49 -32.28
C ARG A 297 3.91 -4.66 -33.41
N LYS A 298 4.43 -3.54 -33.92
CA LYS A 298 5.45 -3.52 -34.98
C LYS A 298 6.85 -3.36 -34.37
N GLY A 299 7.78 -4.17 -34.84
CA GLY A 299 9.14 -4.13 -34.32
C GLY A 299 9.97 -5.31 -34.78
N VAL A 300 10.90 -5.73 -33.95
CA VAL A 300 11.75 -6.91 -34.17
C VAL A 300 11.54 -7.87 -33.00
N VAL A 301 11.18 -9.11 -33.29
CA VAL A 301 11.14 -10.21 -32.31
C VAL A 301 12.48 -10.94 -32.38
N ARG A 302 13.12 -11.17 -31.24
CA ARG A 302 14.40 -11.85 -31.11
C ARG A 302 14.26 -13.07 -30.23
N LEU A 303 14.91 -14.15 -30.58
CA LEU A 303 15.19 -15.28 -29.70
C LEU A 303 16.60 -15.09 -29.11
N LEU A 304 16.67 -14.96 -27.79
CA LEU A 304 17.92 -14.72 -27.06
C LEU A 304 18.31 -15.96 -26.27
N ASP A 305 19.62 -16.26 -26.18
CA ASP A 305 20.15 -17.23 -25.22
C ASP A 305 20.20 -16.63 -23.79
N ILE A 306 20.59 -17.46 -22.82
CA ILE A 306 20.67 -17.04 -21.40
C ILE A 306 21.69 -15.93 -21.13
N SER A 307 22.61 -15.66 -22.07
CA SER A 307 23.56 -14.53 -22.00
C SER A 307 22.99 -13.24 -22.60
N GLY A 308 21.77 -13.28 -23.16
CA GLY A 308 21.14 -12.15 -23.85
C GLY A 308 21.59 -11.96 -25.30
N ARG A 309 22.36 -12.90 -25.86
CA ARG A 309 22.78 -12.84 -27.25
C ARG A 309 21.64 -13.30 -28.16
N ALA A 310 21.34 -12.53 -29.20
CA ALA A 310 20.35 -12.90 -30.22
C ALA A 310 20.84 -14.08 -31.07
N ILE A 311 20.06 -15.16 -31.03
CA ILE A 311 20.28 -16.37 -31.85
C ILE A 311 19.52 -16.26 -33.16
N MET A 312 18.27 -15.75 -33.11
CA MET A 312 17.42 -15.50 -34.27
C MET A 312 16.69 -14.18 -34.10
N GLN A 313 16.27 -13.59 -35.22
CA GLN A 313 15.40 -12.43 -35.23
C GLN A 313 14.47 -12.42 -36.42
N GLU A 314 13.25 -11.93 -36.22
CA GLU A 314 12.22 -11.83 -37.22
C GLU A 314 11.48 -10.47 -37.11
N SER A 315 10.95 -9.99 -38.21
CA SER A 315 10.18 -8.75 -38.25
C SER A 315 8.77 -8.98 -37.74
N ALA A 316 8.32 -8.22 -36.75
CA ALA A 316 6.91 -8.22 -36.32
C ALA A 316 6.06 -7.44 -37.32
N SER A 317 5.71 -8.08 -38.44
CA SER A 317 4.85 -7.54 -39.51
C SER A 317 3.41 -8.08 -39.46
N SER A 318 3.16 -9.11 -38.63
CA SER A 318 1.87 -9.78 -38.42
C SER A 318 1.62 -9.99 -36.91
N ASP A 319 0.39 -10.38 -36.55
CA ASP A 319 0.01 -10.65 -35.16
C ASP A 319 0.75 -11.84 -34.55
N VAL A 320 1.30 -12.70 -35.38
CA VAL A 320 2.08 -13.87 -34.96
C VAL A 320 3.36 -13.97 -35.78
N VAL A 321 4.48 -14.08 -35.07
CA VAL A 321 5.80 -14.39 -35.64
C VAL A 321 6.14 -15.82 -35.32
N ARG A 322 6.74 -16.57 -36.26
CA ARG A 322 7.07 -17.97 -36.08
C ARG A 322 8.57 -18.21 -36.31
N PHE A 323 9.24 -18.81 -35.34
CA PHE A 323 10.61 -19.26 -35.43
C PHE A 323 10.69 -20.76 -35.70
N ASN A 324 11.55 -21.16 -36.63
CA ASN A 324 11.96 -22.56 -36.73
C ASN A 324 13.09 -22.80 -35.74
N VAL A 325 12.83 -23.62 -34.72
CA VAL A 325 13.76 -23.88 -33.61
C VAL A 325 14.28 -25.37 -33.62
N ALA A 326 14.01 -26.11 -34.67
CA ALA A 326 14.37 -27.52 -34.78
C ALA A 326 15.88 -27.78 -34.60
N ASP A 327 16.72 -26.90 -35.16
CA ASP A 327 18.17 -26.98 -35.10
C ASP A 327 18.81 -26.17 -33.96
N ILE A 328 18.00 -25.60 -33.07
CA ILE A 328 18.51 -24.86 -31.92
C ILE A 328 18.78 -25.81 -30.75
N ALA A 329 19.88 -25.59 -30.04
CA ALA A 329 20.22 -26.39 -28.85
C ALA A 329 19.09 -26.32 -27.81
N ARG A 330 18.80 -27.48 -27.18
CA ARG A 330 17.74 -27.56 -26.17
C ARG A 330 18.11 -26.78 -24.91
N GLY A 331 17.14 -26.13 -24.30
CA GLY A 331 17.40 -25.31 -23.10
C GLY A 331 16.48 -24.11 -22.95
N VAL A 332 16.86 -23.23 -22.05
CA VAL A 332 16.10 -22.01 -21.73
C VAL A 332 16.56 -20.86 -22.63
N TYR A 333 15.58 -20.17 -23.21
CA TYR A 333 15.75 -19.00 -24.06
C TYR A 333 14.79 -17.89 -23.66
N PHE A 334 14.97 -16.69 -24.23
CA PHE A 334 14.07 -15.56 -24.05
C PHE A 334 13.61 -15.04 -25.40
N ILE A 335 12.32 -14.79 -25.52
CA ILE A 335 11.80 -13.99 -26.64
C ILE A 335 11.76 -12.54 -26.20
N GLU A 336 12.27 -11.66 -27.03
CA GLU A 336 12.26 -10.22 -26.82
C GLU A 336 11.57 -9.53 -28.01
N LEU A 337 10.61 -8.65 -27.75
CA LEU A 337 10.05 -7.74 -28.76
C LEU A 337 10.57 -6.33 -28.52
N VAL A 338 11.32 -5.82 -29.50
CA VAL A 338 11.79 -4.43 -29.53
C VAL A 338 10.90 -3.62 -30.45
N SER A 339 10.06 -2.75 -29.87
CA SER A 339 9.14 -1.91 -30.61
C SER A 339 9.87 -0.76 -31.31
N LYS A 340 9.41 -0.37 -32.50
CA LYS A 340 9.91 0.82 -33.21
C LYS A 340 9.47 2.15 -32.57
N GLN A 341 8.52 2.13 -31.65
CA GLN A 341 7.95 3.32 -31.01
C GLN A 341 8.62 3.70 -29.67
N GLY A 342 9.79 3.12 -29.34
CA GLY A 342 10.58 3.53 -28.17
C GLY A 342 10.07 3.02 -26.82
N SER A 343 9.10 2.10 -26.78
CA SER A 343 8.69 1.43 -25.56
C SER A 343 9.76 0.44 -25.07
N ALA A 344 9.82 0.19 -23.76
CA ALA A 344 10.73 -0.79 -23.17
C ALA A 344 10.55 -2.17 -23.84
N PRO A 345 11.65 -2.92 -24.09
CA PRO A 345 11.56 -4.27 -24.65
C PRO A 345 10.73 -5.19 -23.76
N GLN A 346 9.80 -5.93 -24.35
CA GLN A 346 9.06 -6.97 -23.63
C GLN A 346 9.77 -8.31 -23.81
N ARG A 347 9.82 -9.10 -22.73
CA ARG A 347 10.47 -10.41 -22.73
C ARG A 347 9.58 -11.50 -22.17
N VAL A 348 9.70 -12.71 -22.72
CA VAL A 348 9.07 -13.92 -22.19
C VAL A 348 10.07 -15.07 -22.23
N LYS A 349 10.12 -15.85 -21.16
CA LYS A 349 10.95 -17.05 -21.06
C LYS A 349 10.29 -18.20 -21.83
N VAL A 350 11.09 -18.94 -22.60
CA VAL A 350 10.66 -20.11 -23.36
C VAL A 350 11.61 -21.28 -23.12
N LEU A 351 11.09 -22.50 -23.26
CA LEU A 351 11.85 -23.74 -23.16
C LEU A 351 11.83 -24.45 -24.52
N LEU A 352 12.99 -24.84 -25.02
CA LEU A 352 13.13 -25.69 -26.21
C LEU A 352 13.49 -27.14 -25.79
N GLU A 353 12.73 -28.10 -26.30
CA GLU A 353 12.91 -29.55 -26.07
C GLU A 353 13.06 -30.34 -27.38
#